data_2d91918174f17ff0c8106dece30da76b
#
_entry.id   2d91918174f17ff0c8106dece30da76b
#
_cell.length_a   1.000
_cell.length_b   1.000
_cell.length_c   1.000
_cell.angle_alpha   90.00
_cell.angle_beta   90.00
_cell.angle_gamma   90.00
#
_symmetry.space_group_name_H-M   'P 1'
#
loop_
_entity.id
_entity.type
_entity.pdbx_description
1 polymer ?
#
loop_
_entity_poly.entity_id
_entity_poly.type
_entity_poly.pdbx_seq_one_letter_code
_entity_poly.pdbx_strand_id
1 'polypeptide(L)'
;DRNITSLMTHRTDIIWFDGDETVQQAKDKLDTVIYSSYPVCEETVDNIKGTINVKDLLKAAPGTLLKDIAKPAMFVPENNSAYQLLEKFKATKIHSCFIVNEYGTLEGMITLNDILEAIVGDVPQTGQDEYEIVERADGTYLVDAQIPFYDFLTRFEKTDWMNEAEHDFDTLAGF
;
A
#
# COMPACT_ATOMS: atom_id res chain seq x y z
N ASP A 1 16.38 4.70 9.54
CA ASP A 1 14.95 5.00 9.60
C ASP A 1 14.68 6.25 8.76
N ARG A 2 13.84 6.12 7.73
CA ARG A 2 13.56 7.24 6.83
C ARG A 2 12.56 8.21 7.43
N ASN A 3 12.77 9.50 7.14
CA ASN A 3 11.81 10.53 7.47
C ASN A 3 10.57 10.36 6.57
N ILE A 4 9.37 10.39 7.17
CA ILE A 4 8.13 10.22 6.44
C ILE A 4 7.88 11.32 5.39
N THR A 5 8.44 12.50 5.55
CA THR A 5 8.33 13.58 4.56
C THR A 5 9.00 13.23 3.23
N SER A 6 10.01 12.37 3.23
CA SER A 6 10.66 11.88 2.02
C SER A 6 9.85 10.80 1.28
N LEU A 7 8.87 10.21 1.93
CA LEU A 7 8.06 9.10 1.43
C LEU A 7 6.65 9.53 1.02
N MET A 8 6.19 10.69 1.48
CA MET A 8 4.83 11.17 1.24
C MET A 8 4.62 11.67 -0.18
N THR A 9 3.37 11.65 -0.61
CA THR A 9 2.92 12.46 -1.76
C THR A 9 2.76 13.90 -1.28
N HIS A 10 3.45 14.83 -1.94
CA HIS A 10 3.41 16.25 -1.58
C HIS A 10 2.01 16.80 -1.77
N ARG A 11 1.60 17.76 -0.93
CA ARG A 11 0.26 18.37 -0.96
C ARG A 11 -0.18 18.82 -2.35
N THR A 12 0.73 19.35 -3.16
CA THR A 12 0.45 19.84 -4.51
C THR A 12 0.13 18.73 -5.50
N ASP A 13 0.52 17.48 -5.20
CA ASP A 13 0.33 16.32 -6.05
C ASP A 13 -0.80 15.40 -5.58
N ILE A 14 -1.45 15.75 -4.47
CA ILE A 14 -2.57 14.98 -3.93
C ILE A 14 -3.78 15.10 -4.85
N ILE A 15 -4.31 13.95 -5.27
CA ILE A 15 -5.60 13.87 -5.97
C ILE A 15 -6.69 13.71 -4.93
N TRP A 16 -7.65 14.63 -4.92
CA TRP A 16 -8.71 14.69 -3.94
C TRP A 16 -10.07 14.99 -4.58
N PHE A 17 -11.13 14.71 -3.84
CA PHE A 17 -12.49 15.00 -4.25
C PHE A 17 -13.15 16.01 -3.29
N ASP A 18 -14.04 16.85 -3.81
CA ASP A 18 -14.87 17.70 -2.98
C ASP A 18 -16.01 16.87 -2.34
N GLY A 19 -16.31 17.13 -1.07
CA GLY A 19 -17.36 16.42 -0.34
C GLY A 19 -18.76 16.60 -0.92
N ASP A 20 -19.01 17.65 -1.67
CA ASP A 20 -20.28 17.93 -2.35
C ASP A 20 -20.39 17.22 -3.71
N GLU A 21 -19.35 16.56 -4.17
CA GLU A 21 -19.41 15.69 -5.34
C GLU A 21 -20.16 14.39 -5.02
N THR A 22 -20.83 13.85 -6.06
CA THR A 22 -21.48 12.55 -5.94
C THR A 22 -20.48 11.42 -6.21
N VAL A 23 -20.82 10.21 -5.78
CA VAL A 23 -20.08 8.98 -6.10
C VAL A 23 -19.87 8.84 -7.60
N GLN A 24 -20.89 9.11 -8.42
CA GLN A 24 -20.76 9.00 -9.86
C GLN A 24 -19.77 10.02 -10.44
N GLN A 25 -19.80 11.26 -9.96
CA GLN A 25 -18.83 12.28 -10.38
C GLN A 25 -17.40 11.89 -10.01
N ALA A 26 -17.20 11.31 -8.84
CA ALA A 26 -15.88 10.80 -8.44
C ALA A 26 -15.42 9.63 -9.30
N LYS A 27 -16.31 8.68 -9.60
CA LYS A 27 -15.99 7.56 -10.51
C LYS A 27 -15.59 8.04 -11.91
N ASP A 28 -16.28 9.03 -12.43
CA ASP A 28 -15.99 9.60 -13.75
C ASP A 28 -14.63 10.30 -13.82
N LYS A 29 -14.10 10.74 -12.67
CA LYS A 29 -12.78 11.35 -12.54
C LYS A 29 -11.65 10.36 -12.28
N LEU A 30 -11.94 9.11 -12.01
CA LEU A 30 -10.91 8.07 -11.82
C LEU A 30 -10.18 7.87 -13.16
N ASP A 31 -8.87 8.01 -13.10
CA ASP A 31 -7.98 7.84 -14.25
C ASP A 31 -7.47 6.39 -14.33
N THR A 32 -6.56 6.15 -15.27
CA THR A 32 -5.90 4.85 -15.49
C THR A 32 -5.14 4.36 -14.25
N VAL A 33 -4.60 5.27 -13.45
CA VAL A 33 -3.97 4.98 -12.17
C VAL A 33 -4.98 5.24 -11.06
N ILE A 34 -5.43 4.16 -10.41
CA ILE A 34 -6.39 4.22 -9.32
C ILE A 34 -5.66 4.00 -8.00
N TYR A 35 -5.78 4.96 -7.08
CA TYR A 35 -5.27 4.82 -5.72
C TYR A 35 -6.24 4.05 -4.83
N SER A 36 -5.75 3.45 -3.75
CA SER A 36 -6.59 2.71 -2.82
C SER A 36 -7.52 3.61 -1.99
N SER A 37 -7.14 4.86 -1.79
CA SER A 37 -7.85 5.83 -0.96
C SER A 37 -7.67 7.25 -1.49
N TYR A 38 -8.71 8.07 -1.33
CA TYR A 38 -8.71 9.47 -1.74
C TYR A 38 -9.16 10.38 -0.60
N PRO A 39 -8.52 11.56 -0.42
CA PRO A 39 -9.03 12.59 0.48
C PRO A 39 -10.35 13.16 -0.02
N VAL A 40 -11.24 13.43 0.91
CA VAL A 40 -12.46 14.19 0.69
C VAL A 40 -12.31 15.52 1.43
N CYS A 41 -12.34 16.60 0.68
CA CYS A 41 -12.05 17.95 1.16
C CYS A 41 -13.23 18.89 0.89
N GLU A 42 -13.21 20.04 1.55
CA GLU A 42 -14.17 21.12 1.31
C GLU A 42 -13.43 22.30 0.69
N GLU A 43 -13.72 22.59 -0.57
CA GLU A 43 -13.19 23.68 -1.39
C GLU A 43 -11.70 23.59 -1.71
N THR A 44 -10.84 23.20 -0.77
CA THR A 44 -9.39 23.10 -0.96
C THR A 44 -8.83 21.85 -0.31
N VAL A 45 -7.65 21.41 -0.75
CA VAL A 45 -6.93 20.27 -0.16
C VAL A 45 -6.53 20.53 1.30
N ASP A 46 -6.44 21.80 1.72
CA ASP A 46 -6.12 22.16 3.10
C ASP A 46 -7.29 21.91 4.08
N ASN A 47 -8.50 21.77 3.58
CA ASN A 47 -9.70 21.53 4.38
C ASN A 47 -10.16 20.08 4.23
N ILE A 48 -9.40 19.16 4.80
CA ILE A 48 -9.69 17.73 4.73
C ILE A 48 -10.80 17.37 5.69
N LYS A 49 -11.88 16.77 5.16
CA LYS A 49 -13.04 16.32 5.93
C LYS A 49 -13.03 14.83 6.23
N GLY A 50 -12.31 14.06 5.43
CA GLY A 50 -12.21 12.61 5.59
C GLY A 50 -11.51 11.95 4.44
N THR A 51 -11.63 10.65 4.36
CA THR A 51 -11.11 9.81 3.27
C THR A 51 -12.17 8.85 2.78
N ILE A 52 -12.03 8.42 1.53
CA ILE A 52 -12.85 7.37 0.95
C ILE A 52 -11.97 6.30 0.32
N ASN A 53 -12.26 5.05 0.65
CA ASN A 53 -11.62 3.91 -0.03
C ASN A 53 -12.25 3.70 -1.41
N VAL A 54 -11.44 3.38 -2.41
CA VAL A 54 -11.94 3.09 -3.75
C VAL A 54 -12.94 1.94 -3.75
N LYS A 55 -12.78 0.94 -2.89
CA LYS A 55 -13.73 -0.16 -2.74
C LYS A 55 -15.10 0.31 -2.31
N ASP A 56 -15.18 1.23 -1.35
CA ASP A 56 -16.44 1.80 -0.86
C ASP A 56 -17.06 2.71 -1.94
N LEU A 57 -16.23 3.46 -2.66
CA LEU A 57 -16.68 4.28 -3.79
C LEU A 57 -17.36 3.43 -4.87
N LEU A 58 -16.78 2.27 -5.22
CA LEU A 58 -17.32 1.38 -6.24
C LEU A 58 -18.63 0.69 -5.81
N LYS A 59 -18.86 0.54 -4.50
CA LYS A 59 -20.07 -0.11 -3.95
C LYS A 59 -21.21 0.87 -3.64
N ALA A 60 -20.92 2.16 -3.49
CA ALA A 60 -21.90 3.15 -3.09
C ALA A 60 -22.86 3.49 -4.22
N ALA A 61 -24.07 3.95 -3.84
CA ALA A 61 -25.06 4.40 -4.81
C ALA A 61 -24.57 5.66 -5.56
N PRO A 62 -24.79 5.76 -6.88
CA PRO A 62 -24.23 6.83 -7.72
C PRO A 62 -24.56 8.26 -7.28
N GLY A 63 -25.72 8.48 -6.71
CA GLY A 63 -26.17 9.80 -6.24
C GLY A 63 -25.73 10.18 -4.82
N THR A 64 -25.04 9.30 -4.11
CA THR A 64 -24.56 9.58 -2.74
C THR A 64 -23.48 10.65 -2.76
N LEU A 65 -23.57 11.61 -1.84
CA LEU A 65 -22.54 12.62 -1.66
C LEU A 65 -21.34 12.02 -0.96
N LEU A 66 -20.13 12.38 -1.38
CA LEU A 66 -18.89 11.83 -0.82
C LEU A 66 -18.75 12.17 0.67
N LYS A 67 -19.17 13.35 1.11
CA LYS A 67 -19.14 13.74 2.53
C LYS A 67 -19.98 12.82 3.43
N ASP A 68 -21.00 12.17 2.88
CA ASP A 68 -21.90 11.30 3.66
C ASP A 68 -21.30 9.92 3.90
N ILE A 69 -20.31 9.51 3.12
CA ILE A 69 -19.65 8.20 3.20
C ILE A 69 -18.16 8.27 3.54
N ALA A 70 -17.59 9.46 3.62
CA ALA A 70 -16.20 9.64 4.00
C ALA A 70 -15.94 9.18 5.43
N LYS A 71 -14.84 8.47 5.63
CA LYS A 71 -14.38 8.05 6.96
C LYS A 71 -13.46 9.11 7.56
N PRO A 72 -13.30 9.14 8.90
CA PRO A 72 -12.38 10.09 9.54
C PRO A 72 -10.96 9.97 9.00
N ALA A 73 -10.33 11.13 8.79
CA ALA A 73 -8.93 11.21 8.39
C ALA A 73 -8.01 11.12 9.61
N MET A 74 -6.85 10.48 9.44
CA MET A 74 -5.80 10.45 10.44
C MET A 74 -4.72 11.48 10.10
N PHE A 75 -4.32 12.29 11.08
CA PHE A 75 -3.26 13.28 10.95
C PHE A 75 -2.08 12.91 11.84
N VAL A 76 -0.86 13.03 11.31
CA VAL A 76 0.36 12.78 12.07
C VAL A 76 1.36 13.92 11.86
N PRO A 77 2.15 14.25 12.90
CA PRO A 77 3.23 15.24 12.77
C PRO A 77 4.33 14.74 11.82
N GLU A 78 4.96 15.67 11.13
CA GLU A 78 6.04 15.39 10.16
C GLU A 78 7.30 14.77 10.79
N ASN A 79 7.49 14.92 12.10
CA ASN A 79 8.63 14.36 12.83
C ASN A 79 8.48 12.87 13.20
N ASN A 80 7.36 12.24 12.87
CA ASN A 80 7.22 10.79 13.04
C ASN A 80 8.14 10.03 12.10
N SER A 81 8.65 8.89 12.58
CA SER A 81 9.40 7.95 11.74
C SER A 81 8.48 7.02 10.96
N ALA A 82 9.03 6.36 9.93
CA ALA A 82 8.31 5.36 9.15
C ALA A 82 7.81 4.20 10.05
N TYR A 83 8.62 3.74 11.00
CA TYR A 83 8.21 2.69 11.93
C TYR A 83 7.11 3.11 12.89
N GLN A 84 7.17 4.33 13.41
CA GLN A 84 6.11 4.87 14.26
C GLN A 84 4.78 4.94 13.50
N LEU A 85 4.83 5.34 12.23
CA LEU A 85 3.64 5.40 11.39
C LEU A 85 3.12 4.00 11.05
N LEU A 86 4.00 3.04 10.78
CA LEU A 86 3.60 1.64 10.58
C LEU A 86 2.85 1.09 11.78
N GLU A 87 3.32 1.36 12.99
CA GLU A 87 2.64 0.93 14.23
C GLU A 87 1.26 1.58 14.37
N LYS A 88 1.12 2.85 14.01
CA LYS A 88 -0.18 3.54 13.97
C LYS A 88 -1.14 2.90 12.97
N PHE A 89 -0.68 2.58 11.76
CA PHE A 89 -1.49 1.89 10.75
C PHE A 89 -1.96 0.52 11.23
N LYS A 90 -1.09 -0.24 11.88
CA LYS A 90 -1.45 -1.54 12.46
C LYS A 90 -2.50 -1.41 13.57
N ALA A 91 -2.33 -0.46 14.47
CA ALA A 91 -3.21 -0.26 15.62
C ALA A 91 -4.60 0.25 15.20
N THR A 92 -4.67 1.16 14.24
CA THR A 92 -5.91 1.82 13.82
C THR A 92 -6.61 1.11 12.67
N LYS A 93 -5.91 0.26 11.93
CA LYS A 93 -6.36 -0.35 10.66
C LYS A 93 -6.75 0.69 9.60
N ILE A 94 -6.28 1.91 9.74
CA ILE A 94 -6.36 2.97 8.74
C ILE A 94 -5.09 2.89 7.89
N HIS A 95 -5.22 2.95 6.57
CA HIS A 95 -4.11 2.70 5.64
C HIS A 95 -3.61 3.95 4.92
N SER A 96 -4.07 5.12 5.32
CA SER A 96 -3.59 6.41 4.84
C SER A 96 -3.64 7.46 5.93
N CYS A 97 -2.75 8.42 5.87
CA CYS A 97 -2.76 9.56 6.79
C CYS A 97 -2.23 10.82 6.13
N PHE A 98 -2.47 11.93 6.79
CA PHE A 98 -2.05 13.25 6.37
C PHE A 98 -0.94 13.76 7.28
N ILE A 99 0.12 14.26 6.68
CA ILE A 99 1.29 14.78 7.38
C ILE A 99 1.13 16.28 7.56
N VAL A 100 1.26 16.74 8.80
CA VAL A 100 1.15 18.15 9.16
C VAL A 100 2.44 18.65 9.82
N ASN A 101 2.73 19.93 9.62
CA ASN A 101 3.84 20.59 10.30
C ASN A 101 3.45 21.05 11.70
N GLU A 102 4.37 21.75 12.38
CA GLU A 102 4.15 22.29 13.73
C GLU A 102 3.02 23.33 13.83
N TYR A 103 2.64 23.91 12.72
CA TYR A 103 1.52 24.88 12.64
C TYR A 103 0.18 24.23 12.28
N GLY A 104 0.16 22.90 12.10
CA GLY A 104 -1.01 22.18 11.66
C GLY A 104 -1.31 22.29 10.16
N THR A 105 -0.37 22.84 9.39
CA THR A 105 -0.49 22.96 7.93
C THR A 105 -0.20 21.64 7.25
N LEU A 106 -1.02 21.26 6.27
CA LEU A 106 -0.84 20.05 5.48
C LEU A 106 0.45 20.11 4.67
N GLU A 107 1.29 19.11 4.84
CA GLU A 107 2.51 18.90 4.05
C GLU A 107 2.30 17.88 2.94
N GLY A 108 1.59 16.79 3.23
CA GLY A 108 1.36 15.73 2.26
C GLY A 108 0.52 14.59 2.81
N MET A 109 0.45 13.53 2.02
CA MET A 109 -0.28 12.30 2.33
C MET A 109 0.65 11.10 2.18
N ILE A 110 0.52 10.14 3.08
CA ILE A 110 1.27 8.89 3.02
C ILE A 110 0.34 7.70 3.22
N THR A 111 0.58 6.62 2.49
CA THR A 111 -0.18 5.39 2.58
C THR A 111 0.63 4.29 3.25
N LEU A 112 -0.05 3.24 3.73
CA LEU A 112 0.62 2.03 4.21
C LEU A 112 1.54 1.43 3.14
N ASN A 113 1.12 1.46 1.87
CA ASN A 113 1.93 0.96 0.77
C ASN A 113 3.24 1.73 0.61
N ASP A 114 3.22 3.06 0.75
CA ASP A 114 4.43 3.90 0.70
C ASP A 114 5.43 3.50 1.80
N ILE A 115 4.93 3.22 3.00
CA ILE A 115 5.76 2.77 4.13
C ILE A 115 6.35 1.38 3.87
N LEU A 116 5.53 0.43 3.40
CA LEU A 116 5.98 -0.92 3.11
C LEU A 116 7.03 -0.95 1.99
N GLU A 117 6.84 -0.17 0.93
CA GLU A 117 7.83 -0.04 -0.15
C GLU A 117 9.16 0.53 0.37
N ALA A 118 9.11 1.51 1.26
CA ALA A 118 10.31 2.09 1.85
C ALA A 118 11.05 1.09 2.74
N ILE A 119 10.35 0.31 3.54
CA ILE A 119 10.92 -0.71 4.41
C ILE A 119 11.54 -1.85 3.58
N VAL A 120 10.84 -2.34 2.57
CA VAL A 120 11.33 -3.39 1.65
C VAL A 120 12.52 -2.89 0.84
N GLY A 121 12.51 -1.64 0.40
CA GLY A 121 13.64 -1.02 -0.31
C GLY A 121 14.89 -0.83 0.55
N ASP A 122 14.75 -0.67 1.86
CA ASP A 122 15.85 -0.54 2.83
C ASP A 122 16.42 -1.91 3.26
N VAL A 123 15.66 -2.96 3.10
CA VAL A 123 16.20 -4.32 3.21
C VAL A 123 17.01 -4.57 1.93
N PRO A 124 18.30 -4.99 2.01
CA PRO A 124 19.00 -5.44 0.83
C PRO A 124 18.08 -6.47 0.16
N GLN A 125 17.51 -6.10 -0.98
CA GLN A 125 16.83 -7.08 -1.79
C GLN A 125 17.91 -8.10 -2.15
N THR A 126 17.90 -9.20 -1.44
CA THR A 126 18.34 -10.45 -2.02
C THR A 126 17.43 -10.56 -3.23
N GLY A 127 17.96 -10.11 -4.36
CA GLY A 127 17.14 -9.80 -5.51
C GLY A 127 16.39 -11.03 -5.96
N GLN A 128 15.33 -10.81 -6.68
CA GLN A 128 14.65 -11.86 -7.45
C GLN A 128 15.63 -12.68 -8.32
N ASP A 129 16.89 -12.25 -8.42
CA ASP A 129 17.97 -12.84 -9.20
C ASP A 129 18.98 -13.65 -8.36
N GLU A 130 18.83 -13.75 -7.03
CA GLU A 130 19.84 -14.37 -6.16
C GLU A 130 19.56 -15.82 -5.78
N TYR A 131 18.36 -16.33 -6.06
CA TYR A 131 18.07 -17.75 -5.89
C TYR A 131 18.36 -18.47 -7.20
N GLU A 132 19.55 -19.01 -7.34
CA GLU A 132 19.92 -19.73 -8.55
C GLU A 132 19.31 -21.13 -8.57
N ILE A 133 18.58 -21.41 -9.63
CA ILE A 133 18.22 -22.76 -10.04
C ILE A 133 19.08 -23.09 -11.26
N VAL A 134 20.08 -23.93 -11.08
CA VAL A 134 21.03 -24.31 -12.14
C VAL A 134 20.70 -25.68 -12.62
N GLU A 135 20.37 -25.82 -13.91
CA GLU A 135 20.20 -27.11 -14.56
C GLU A 135 21.58 -27.69 -14.91
N ARG A 136 21.82 -28.93 -14.48
CA ARG A 136 23.01 -29.66 -14.80
C ARG A 136 22.88 -30.42 -16.13
N ALA A 137 24.01 -30.76 -16.74
CA ALA A 137 24.04 -31.49 -17.99
C ALA A 137 23.40 -32.90 -17.94
N ASP A 138 23.22 -33.45 -16.75
CA ASP A 138 22.56 -34.73 -16.49
C ASP A 138 21.04 -34.64 -16.31
N GLY A 139 20.47 -33.44 -16.45
CA GLY A 139 19.04 -33.18 -16.28
C GLY A 139 18.61 -32.98 -14.83
N THR A 140 19.54 -32.90 -13.88
CA THR A 140 19.26 -32.55 -12.48
C THR A 140 19.41 -31.07 -12.24
N TYR A 141 18.84 -30.58 -11.13
CA TYR A 141 18.87 -29.16 -10.77
C TYR A 141 19.61 -28.95 -9.45
N LEU A 142 20.45 -27.93 -9.43
CA LEU A 142 21.00 -27.38 -8.21
C LEU A 142 20.11 -26.20 -7.79
N VAL A 143 19.53 -26.26 -6.60
CA VAL A 143 18.57 -25.27 -6.11
C VAL A 143 19.05 -24.70 -4.79
N ASP A 144 19.00 -23.38 -4.66
CA ASP A 144 19.23 -22.73 -3.36
C ASP A 144 18.08 -23.08 -2.41
N ALA A 145 18.41 -23.69 -1.28
CA ALA A 145 17.41 -24.11 -0.27
C ALA A 145 16.71 -22.93 0.43
N GLN A 146 17.22 -21.73 0.29
CA GLN A 146 16.61 -20.49 0.79
C GLN A 146 15.56 -19.90 -0.15
N ILE A 147 15.39 -20.49 -1.35
CA ILE A 147 14.37 -20.02 -2.30
C ILE A 147 12.98 -20.09 -1.64
N PRO A 148 12.14 -19.05 -1.78
CA PRO A 148 10.75 -19.12 -1.37
C PRO A 148 10.05 -20.31 -2.05
N PHE A 149 9.31 -21.09 -1.28
CA PHE A 149 8.68 -22.32 -1.79
C PHE A 149 7.77 -22.06 -3.00
N TYR A 150 7.03 -20.94 -2.96
CA TYR A 150 6.18 -20.52 -4.07
C TYR A 150 6.99 -20.24 -5.36
N ASP A 151 8.15 -19.58 -5.25
CA ASP A 151 9.00 -19.28 -6.41
C ASP A 151 9.58 -20.57 -7.02
N PHE A 152 9.95 -21.52 -6.17
CA PHE A 152 10.38 -22.86 -6.62
C PHE A 152 9.27 -23.57 -7.39
N LEU A 153 8.05 -23.62 -6.85
CA LEU A 153 6.91 -24.27 -7.51
C LEU A 153 6.54 -23.59 -8.83
N THR A 154 6.61 -22.27 -8.88
CA THR A 154 6.34 -21.50 -10.10
C THR A 154 7.33 -21.86 -11.20
N ARG A 155 8.61 -22.01 -10.88
CA ARG A 155 9.64 -22.37 -11.85
C ARG A 155 9.42 -23.75 -12.49
N PHE A 156 8.82 -24.68 -11.74
CA PHE A 156 8.53 -26.04 -12.19
C PHE A 156 7.06 -26.25 -12.57
N GLU A 157 6.25 -25.19 -12.65
CA GLU A 157 4.83 -25.23 -13.02
C GLU A 157 3.98 -26.14 -12.11
N LYS A 158 4.28 -26.13 -10.81
CA LYS A 158 3.64 -26.95 -9.77
C LYS A 158 2.93 -26.12 -8.69
N THR A 159 2.43 -24.94 -9.05
CA THR A 159 1.77 -24.04 -8.11
C THR A 159 0.50 -24.60 -7.47
N ASP A 160 -0.11 -25.59 -8.11
CA ASP A 160 -1.25 -26.33 -7.56
C ASP A 160 -0.92 -27.07 -6.25
N TRP A 161 0.36 -27.43 -6.05
CA TRP A 161 0.78 -28.06 -4.79
C TRP A 161 0.68 -27.14 -3.57
N MET A 162 0.59 -25.84 -3.75
CA MET A 162 0.35 -24.89 -2.66
C MET A 162 -1.02 -25.07 -2.00
N ASN A 163 -1.99 -25.64 -2.71
CA ASN A 163 -3.34 -25.82 -2.23
C ASN A 163 -3.56 -27.15 -1.46
N GLU A 164 -2.58 -28.05 -1.50
CA GLU A 164 -2.72 -29.41 -0.99
C GLU A 164 -2.26 -29.58 0.46
N ALA A 165 -1.56 -28.61 1.04
CA ALA A 165 -1.02 -28.72 2.40
C ALA A 165 -1.16 -27.40 3.17
N GLU A 166 -1.53 -27.50 4.45
CA GLU A 166 -1.30 -26.43 5.42
C GLU A 166 0.23 -26.33 5.62
N HIS A 167 0.83 -25.28 5.08
CA HIS A 167 2.30 -25.11 5.13
C HIS A 167 2.68 -24.17 6.27
N ASP A 168 3.46 -24.69 7.20
CA ASP A 168 4.12 -23.90 8.24
C ASP A 168 5.53 -23.44 7.80
N PHE A 169 5.82 -23.41 6.49
CA PHE A 169 7.15 -23.06 5.98
C PHE A 169 7.07 -22.15 4.75
N ASP A 170 8.04 -21.25 4.63
CA ASP A 170 8.10 -20.26 3.56
C ASP A 170 9.19 -20.53 2.52
N THR A 171 10.13 -21.40 2.82
CA THR A 171 11.27 -21.73 1.94
C THR A 171 11.37 -23.21 1.64
N LEU A 172 12.11 -23.55 0.58
CA LEU A 172 12.39 -24.95 0.23
C LEU A 172 13.13 -25.71 1.35
N ALA A 173 13.97 -25.03 2.13
CA ALA A 173 14.65 -25.63 3.28
C ALA A 173 13.68 -26.01 4.42
N GLY A 174 12.52 -25.40 4.50
CA GLY A 174 11.48 -25.73 5.48
C GLY A 174 10.62 -26.91 5.10
N PHE A 175 10.62 -27.27 3.81
CA PHE A 175 9.89 -28.42 3.28
C PHE A 175 10.60 -29.73 3.65
#